data_ef2a61b24293dc65d70c4785615408ec
#
_entry.id   ef2a61b24293dc65d70c4785615408ec
#
_cell.length_a   1.000
_cell.length_b   1.000
_cell.length_c   1.000
_cell.angle_alpha   90.00
_cell.angle_beta   90.00
_cell.angle_gamma   90.00
#
_symmetry.space_group_name_H-M   'P 1'
#
loop_
_entity.id
_entity.type
_entity.pdbx_description
1 polymer ?
#
loop_
_entity_poly.entity_id
_entity_poly.type
_entity_poly.pdbx_seq_one_letter_code
_entity_poly.pdbx_strand_id
1 'polypeptide(L)'
;MRSVHLLIKPASGMCNMRCQYCFYADETSKRETPNYGIMSRQTISAVLEHALEAADAECTIAFQGGEPTLAGLDFFRFAVAEAKEKNRNYARLHFAIQTNGLAIDDDWAAFFAENHFLVGVSLDGTKEVHDCNRIDAARKGTFGRVVHAIEIMERHGVDYNILTVITKNTVRSYRAIHSFFKKKGFRYQQFIPCLDPLEEERGGKNWSLTPELFEKYLKQSFDLWYEEAMAGDKQYHRYFDNLLCM
;
A
#
# COMPACT_ATOMS: atom_id res chain seq x y z
N MET A 1 -20.53 -14.67 15.18
CA MET A 1 -19.28 -13.90 15.30
C MET A 1 -19.18 -12.97 14.09
N ARG A 2 -19.01 -11.66 14.33
CA ARG A 2 -19.03 -10.63 13.29
C ARG A 2 -17.63 -10.01 13.17
N SER A 3 -17.09 -10.02 11.96
CA SER A 3 -15.85 -9.33 11.63
C SER A 3 -16.16 -8.01 10.93
N VAL A 4 -15.44 -6.95 11.29
CA VAL A 4 -15.56 -5.62 10.69
C VAL A 4 -14.24 -5.22 10.08
N HIS A 5 -14.27 -4.69 8.86
CA HIS A 5 -13.09 -4.20 8.15
C HIS A 5 -13.28 -2.73 7.79
N LEU A 6 -12.42 -1.88 8.33
CA LEU A 6 -12.41 -0.44 8.05
C LEU A 6 -11.29 -0.10 7.08
N LEU A 7 -11.58 0.78 6.13
CA LEU A 7 -10.58 1.46 5.29
C LEU A 7 -10.70 2.96 5.50
N ILE A 8 -9.77 3.52 6.27
CA ILE A 8 -9.80 4.90 6.76
C ILE A 8 -8.84 5.77 5.96
N LYS A 9 -9.29 6.96 5.55
CA LYS A 9 -8.49 7.95 4.82
C LYS A 9 -8.19 9.16 5.71
N PRO A 10 -7.20 9.10 6.62
CA PRO A 10 -7.01 10.13 7.64
C PRO A 10 -6.53 11.47 7.08
N ALA A 11 -5.89 11.46 5.91
CA ALA A 11 -5.41 12.64 5.21
C ALA A 11 -6.24 13.00 3.97
N SER A 12 -7.47 12.42 3.84
CA SER A 12 -8.32 12.64 2.66
C SER A 12 -7.59 12.32 1.35
N GLY A 13 -7.56 13.25 0.39
CA GLY A 13 -6.82 13.14 -0.87
C GLY A 13 -5.40 13.72 -0.83
N MET A 14 -4.94 14.22 0.31
CA MET A 14 -3.60 14.84 0.41
C MET A 14 -2.49 13.82 0.25
N CYS A 15 -1.45 14.18 -0.51
CA CYS A 15 -0.25 13.37 -0.69
C CYS A 15 0.98 14.27 -0.90
N ASN A 16 2.13 13.85 -0.39
CA ASN A 16 3.43 14.48 -0.59
C ASN A 16 4.15 14.00 -1.87
N MET A 17 3.51 13.09 -2.62
CA MET A 17 3.97 12.63 -3.94
C MET A 17 3.06 13.12 -5.07
N ARG A 18 3.56 12.98 -6.32
CA ARG A 18 2.86 13.31 -7.56
C ARG A 18 3.04 12.17 -8.57
N CYS A 19 2.61 10.95 -8.18
CA CYS A 19 2.70 9.78 -9.04
C CYS A 19 1.87 9.98 -10.31
N GLN A 20 2.43 9.71 -11.48
CA GLN A 20 1.79 10.02 -12.77
C GLN A 20 0.48 9.24 -13.00
N TYR A 21 0.41 8.01 -12.50
CA TYR A 21 -0.76 7.12 -12.63
C TYR A 21 -1.70 7.16 -11.42
N CYS A 22 -1.58 8.16 -10.53
CA CYS A 22 -2.33 8.15 -9.27
C CYS A 22 -3.82 8.34 -9.49
N PHE A 23 -4.60 7.28 -9.35
CA PHE A 23 -6.06 7.36 -9.49
C PHE A 23 -6.71 8.21 -8.38
N TYR A 24 -6.10 8.31 -7.19
CA TYR A 24 -6.60 9.21 -6.15
C TYR A 24 -6.48 10.68 -6.54
N ALA A 25 -5.41 11.06 -7.26
CA ALA A 25 -5.26 12.43 -7.74
C ALA A 25 -6.30 12.74 -8.83
N ASP A 26 -6.57 11.78 -9.73
CA ASP A 26 -7.62 11.90 -10.74
C ASP A 26 -9.00 12.02 -10.09
N GLU A 27 -9.37 11.09 -9.22
CA GLU A 27 -10.63 11.11 -8.49
C GLU A 27 -10.86 12.39 -7.68
N THR A 28 -9.84 12.84 -6.92
CA THR A 28 -9.98 14.03 -6.08
C THR A 28 -10.09 15.31 -6.87
N SER A 29 -9.46 15.40 -8.04
CA SER A 29 -9.54 16.57 -8.93
C SER A 29 -10.94 16.79 -9.52
N LYS A 30 -11.76 15.73 -9.57
CA LYS A 30 -13.13 15.74 -10.14
C LYS A 30 -14.22 15.92 -9.08
N ARG A 31 -13.86 15.98 -7.80
CA ARG A 31 -14.82 16.17 -6.72
C ARG A 31 -15.09 17.66 -6.47
N GLU A 32 -16.32 17.98 -6.09
CA GLU A 32 -16.70 19.32 -5.64
C GLU A 32 -15.83 19.79 -4.46
N THR A 33 -15.55 18.86 -3.50
CA THR A 33 -14.61 19.08 -2.41
C THR A 33 -13.45 18.11 -2.55
N PRO A 34 -12.31 18.51 -3.15
CA PRO A 34 -11.18 17.63 -3.41
C PRO A 34 -10.50 17.11 -2.13
N ASN A 35 -10.57 17.89 -1.03
CA ASN A 35 -9.84 17.60 0.18
C ASN A 35 -10.57 18.11 1.42
N TYR A 36 -10.77 17.25 2.41
CA TYR A 36 -11.38 17.59 3.71
C TYR A 36 -10.35 17.84 4.83
N GLY A 37 -9.06 17.90 4.50
CA GLY A 37 -8.00 18.05 5.49
C GLY A 37 -7.67 16.75 6.25
N ILE A 38 -7.04 16.92 7.40
CA ILE A 38 -6.71 15.81 8.31
C ILE A 38 -7.94 15.47 9.16
N MET A 39 -8.22 14.18 9.29
CA MET A 39 -9.32 13.67 10.14
C MET A 39 -9.12 14.08 11.59
N SER A 40 -10.17 14.60 12.23
CA SER A 40 -10.12 14.98 13.63
C SER A 40 -10.06 13.76 14.56
N ARG A 41 -9.51 13.95 15.77
CA ARG A 41 -9.54 12.92 16.82
C ARG A 41 -10.97 12.52 17.19
N GLN A 42 -11.90 13.47 17.18
CA GLN A 42 -13.32 13.20 17.44
C GLN A 42 -13.92 12.29 16.37
N THR A 43 -13.60 12.54 15.10
CA THR A 43 -14.10 11.71 13.98
C THR A 43 -13.58 10.29 14.06
N ILE A 44 -12.26 10.10 14.23
CA ILE A 44 -11.69 8.76 14.31
C ILE A 44 -12.21 8.00 15.54
N SER A 45 -12.36 8.67 16.69
CA SER A 45 -12.92 8.08 17.91
C SER A 45 -14.35 7.56 17.68
N ALA A 46 -15.23 8.35 17.04
CA ALA A 46 -16.60 7.94 16.71
C ALA A 46 -16.64 6.76 15.71
N VAL A 47 -15.79 6.79 14.68
CA VAL A 47 -15.68 5.69 13.70
C VAL A 47 -15.27 4.39 14.38
N LEU A 48 -14.28 4.44 15.25
CA LEU A 48 -13.80 3.26 16.00
C LEU A 48 -14.86 2.74 16.97
N GLU A 49 -15.58 3.61 17.66
CA GLU A 49 -16.67 3.23 18.56
C GLU A 49 -17.74 2.41 17.84
N HIS A 50 -18.30 2.93 16.75
CA HIS A 50 -19.31 2.22 15.97
C HIS A 50 -18.80 0.90 15.38
N ALA A 51 -17.56 0.86 14.89
CA ALA A 51 -16.99 -0.36 14.34
C ALA A 51 -16.82 -1.45 15.41
N LEU A 52 -16.32 -1.07 16.58
CA LEU A 52 -16.03 -2.01 17.67
C LEU A 52 -17.28 -2.45 18.42
N GLU A 53 -18.33 -1.63 18.45
CA GLU A 53 -19.67 -2.08 18.90
C GLU A 53 -20.23 -3.17 17.99
N ALA A 54 -19.95 -3.09 16.68
CA ALA A 54 -20.43 -4.06 15.70
C ALA A 54 -19.59 -5.34 15.63
N ALA A 55 -18.31 -5.28 15.98
CA ALA A 55 -17.36 -6.40 15.89
C ALA A 55 -17.34 -7.22 17.19
N ASP A 56 -17.44 -8.55 17.06
CA ASP A 56 -17.31 -9.50 18.18
C ASP A 56 -16.32 -10.65 17.90
N ALA A 57 -15.72 -10.69 16.70
CA ALA A 57 -14.67 -11.63 16.32
C ALA A 57 -13.36 -10.91 15.98
N GLU A 58 -13.37 -10.13 14.91
CA GLU A 58 -12.20 -9.41 14.43
C GLU A 58 -12.56 -7.99 13.98
N CYS A 59 -11.67 -7.05 14.21
CA CYS A 59 -11.77 -5.71 13.65
C CYS A 59 -10.45 -5.32 12.96
N THR A 60 -10.50 -5.21 11.64
CA THR A 60 -9.35 -4.72 10.85
C THR A 60 -9.48 -3.22 10.65
N ILE A 61 -8.49 -2.47 11.07
CA ILE A 61 -8.39 -1.02 10.95
C ILE A 61 -7.25 -0.71 9.99
N ALA A 62 -7.58 -0.48 8.72
CA ALA A 62 -6.61 -0.20 7.65
C ALA A 62 -6.64 1.28 7.29
N PHE A 63 -5.47 1.88 7.16
CA PHE A 63 -5.28 3.27 6.76
C PHE A 63 -4.75 3.36 5.34
N GLN A 64 -5.41 4.15 4.50
CA GLN A 64 -5.06 4.34 3.10
C GLN A 64 -5.54 5.74 2.63
N GLY A 65 -5.57 5.98 1.33
CA GLY A 65 -6.01 7.24 0.73
C GLY A 65 -4.80 8.04 0.30
N GLY A 66 -4.83 9.32 -0.04
CA GLY A 66 -3.64 10.06 -0.47
C GLY A 66 -2.32 9.53 0.13
N GLU A 67 -1.79 10.19 1.15
CA GLU A 67 -0.73 9.59 1.99
C GLU A 67 -1.16 9.65 3.46
N PRO A 68 -1.50 8.53 4.11
CA PRO A 68 -2.03 8.52 5.46
C PRO A 68 -1.06 9.06 6.52
N THR A 69 0.25 8.90 6.34
CA THR A 69 1.27 9.39 7.29
C THR A 69 1.29 10.91 7.43
N LEU A 70 0.67 11.65 6.51
CA LEU A 70 0.49 13.12 6.64
C LEU A 70 -0.39 13.51 7.83
N ALA A 71 -1.18 12.58 8.38
CA ALA A 71 -1.92 12.82 9.62
C ALA A 71 -0.99 12.93 10.86
N GLY A 72 0.27 12.51 10.73
CA GLY A 72 1.27 12.55 11.78
C GLY A 72 1.18 11.35 12.74
N LEU A 73 2.31 10.98 13.33
CA LEU A 73 2.42 9.80 14.20
C LEU A 73 1.50 9.88 15.44
N ASP A 74 1.29 11.07 15.98
CA ASP A 74 0.41 11.28 17.14
C ASP A 74 -1.07 10.99 16.86
N PHE A 75 -1.51 11.15 15.60
CA PHE A 75 -2.85 10.71 15.18
C PHE A 75 -2.96 9.18 15.28
N PHE A 76 -1.96 8.46 14.82
CA PHE A 76 -1.97 6.99 14.83
C PHE A 76 -1.84 6.43 16.26
N ARG A 77 -1.00 7.04 17.10
CA ARG A 77 -0.91 6.70 18.53
C ARG A 77 -2.26 6.85 19.21
N PHE A 78 -2.95 7.96 18.95
CA PHE A 78 -4.29 8.20 19.45
C PHE A 78 -5.29 7.16 18.92
N ALA A 79 -5.31 6.90 17.61
CA ALA A 79 -6.25 5.94 17.01
C ALA A 79 -6.08 4.51 17.55
N VAL A 80 -4.84 4.06 17.77
CA VAL A 80 -4.56 2.75 18.35
C VAL A 80 -4.99 2.69 19.84
N ALA A 81 -4.72 3.73 20.61
CA ALA A 81 -5.15 3.81 22.01
C ALA A 81 -6.68 3.76 22.13
N GLU A 82 -7.39 4.57 21.34
CA GLU A 82 -8.86 4.57 21.26
C GLU A 82 -9.43 3.21 20.85
N ALA A 83 -8.81 2.56 19.85
CA ALA A 83 -9.25 1.24 19.41
C ALA A 83 -9.12 0.20 20.55
N LYS A 84 -8.00 0.22 21.27
CA LYS A 84 -7.78 -0.69 22.40
C LYS A 84 -8.75 -0.41 23.55
N GLU A 85 -9.00 0.86 23.89
CA GLU A 85 -9.90 1.27 24.99
C GLU A 85 -11.37 0.95 24.70
N LYS A 86 -11.81 1.19 23.47
CA LYS A 86 -13.22 0.98 23.04
C LYS A 86 -13.55 -0.47 22.70
N ASN A 87 -12.58 -1.36 22.63
CA ASN A 87 -12.78 -2.78 22.29
C ASN A 87 -13.39 -3.59 23.45
N ARG A 88 -14.61 -3.28 23.80
CA ARG A 88 -15.35 -3.93 24.91
C ARG A 88 -15.77 -5.37 24.60
N ASN A 89 -15.90 -5.71 23.32
CA ASN A 89 -16.26 -7.05 22.85
C ASN A 89 -15.05 -7.99 22.71
N TYR A 90 -13.85 -7.51 23.03
CA TYR A 90 -12.60 -8.28 22.91
C TYR A 90 -12.37 -8.84 21.50
N ALA A 91 -12.82 -8.14 20.47
CA ALA A 91 -12.52 -8.49 19.08
C ALA A 91 -10.99 -8.48 18.85
N ARG A 92 -10.50 -9.37 18.02
CA ARG A 92 -9.09 -9.36 17.62
C ARG A 92 -8.84 -8.13 16.74
N LEU A 93 -7.97 -7.22 17.19
CA LEU A 93 -7.62 -6.02 16.45
C LEU A 93 -6.47 -6.32 15.47
N HIS A 94 -6.64 -5.89 14.21
CA HIS A 94 -5.60 -5.91 13.18
C HIS A 94 -5.41 -4.51 12.65
N PHE A 95 -4.16 -4.05 12.65
CA PHE A 95 -3.79 -2.73 12.12
C PHE A 95 -3.03 -2.88 10.80
N ALA A 96 -3.38 -2.08 9.82
CA ALA A 96 -2.66 -2.03 8.55
C ALA A 96 -2.56 -0.59 8.03
N ILE A 97 -1.53 -0.31 7.26
CA ILE A 97 -1.35 0.97 6.58
C ILE A 97 -0.76 0.76 5.20
N GLN A 98 -1.30 1.47 4.20
CA GLN A 98 -0.71 1.56 2.88
C GLN A 98 -0.08 2.92 2.71
N THR A 99 1.24 2.97 2.54
CA THR A 99 2.02 4.21 2.49
C THR A 99 3.00 4.26 1.33
N ASN A 100 3.39 5.45 0.94
CA ASN A 100 4.49 5.69 0.02
C ASN A 100 5.88 5.60 0.68
N GLY A 101 5.95 5.45 1.98
CA GLY A 101 7.17 5.25 2.77
C GLY A 101 7.99 6.50 3.05
N LEU A 102 7.65 7.68 2.51
CA LEU A 102 8.52 8.85 2.60
C LEU A 102 8.65 9.46 4.01
N ALA A 103 7.70 9.19 4.88
CA ALA A 103 7.68 9.69 6.25
C ALA A 103 8.22 8.68 7.28
N ILE A 104 8.56 7.46 6.86
CA ILE A 104 8.97 6.40 7.77
C ILE A 104 10.40 6.66 8.24
N ASP A 105 10.53 6.87 9.54
CA ASP A 105 11.76 6.94 10.33
C ASP A 105 11.75 5.89 11.46
N ASP A 106 12.72 5.94 12.35
CA ASP A 106 12.84 5.00 13.46
C ASP A 106 11.65 5.10 14.45
N ASP A 107 11.06 6.30 14.66
CA ASP A 107 9.89 6.49 15.53
C ASP A 107 8.63 5.82 14.93
N TRP A 108 8.42 5.98 13.63
CA TRP A 108 7.34 5.30 12.92
C TRP A 108 7.52 3.79 12.93
N ALA A 109 8.73 3.31 12.64
CA ALA A 109 9.00 1.88 12.60
C ALA A 109 8.83 1.23 13.99
N ALA A 110 9.31 1.87 15.04
CA ALA A 110 9.10 1.42 16.42
C ALA A 110 7.60 1.32 16.76
N PHE A 111 6.81 2.35 16.40
CA PHE A 111 5.36 2.34 16.60
C PHE A 111 4.67 1.21 15.83
N PHE A 112 5.05 0.97 14.58
CA PHE A 112 4.47 -0.11 13.79
C PHE A 112 4.81 -1.49 14.37
N ALA A 113 6.05 -1.72 14.78
CA ALA A 113 6.47 -2.97 15.40
C ALA A 113 5.72 -3.22 16.72
N GLU A 114 5.66 -2.21 17.61
CA GLU A 114 4.98 -2.31 18.91
C GLU A 114 3.49 -2.66 18.77
N ASN A 115 2.83 -2.15 17.74
CA ASN A 115 1.39 -2.33 17.53
C ASN A 115 1.06 -3.36 16.43
N HIS A 116 2.04 -4.15 15.98
CA HIS A 116 1.88 -5.21 14.99
C HIS A 116 1.16 -4.76 13.71
N PHE A 117 1.57 -3.61 13.18
CA PHE A 117 1.03 -3.14 11.90
C PHE A 117 1.53 -4.00 10.74
N LEU A 118 0.64 -4.32 9.82
CA LEU A 118 1.04 -4.74 8.48
C LEU A 118 1.20 -3.49 7.60
N VAL A 119 2.42 -3.23 7.14
CA VAL A 119 2.74 -2.04 6.35
C VAL A 119 2.88 -2.39 4.87
N GLY A 120 1.93 -1.92 4.05
CA GLY A 120 2.06 -1.97 2.60
C GLY A 120 2.91 -0.81 2.11
N VAL A 121 4.07 -1.10 1.49
CA VAL A 121 4.97 -0.07 0.96
C VAL A 121 4.87 0.00 -0.54
N SER A 122 4.65 1.19 -1.06
CA SER A 122 4.57 1.45 -2.49
C SER A 122 5.96 1.48 -3.15
N LEU A 123 6.33 0.42 -3.88
CA LEU A 123 7.59 0.32 -4.61
C LEU A 123 7.39 -0.37 -5.96
N ASP A 124 7.66 0.32 -7.07
CA ASP A 124 7.40 -0.20 -8.43
C ASP A 124 8.58 -0.97 -9.05
N GLY A 125 9.46 -1.52 -8.23
CA GLY A 125 10.57 -2.34 -8.69
C GLY A 125 11.92 -1.62 -8.70
N THR A 126 12.67 -1.68 -9.81
CA THR A 126 13.99 -1.02 -9.92
C THR A 126 13.86 0.50 -9.89
N LYS A 127 15.00 1.17 -9.63
CA LYS A 127 15.04 2.64 -9.55
C LYS A 127 14.46 3.31 -10.79
N GLU A 128 14.80 2.80 -11.96
CA GLU A 128 14.37 3.37 -13.25
C GLU A 128 12.86 3.27 -13.42
N VAL A 129 12.27 2.12 -13.07
CA VAL A 129 10.82 1.88 -13.19
C VAL A 129 10.07 2.69 -12.14
N HIS A 130 10.56 2.71 -10.91
CA HIS A 130 9.93 3.44 -9.82
C HIS A 130 9.96 4.95 -10.07
N ASP A 131 11.13 5.53 -10.31
CA ASP A 131 11.31 6.98 -10.45
C ASP A 131 10.67 7.54 -11.73
N CYS A 132 10.34 6.69 -12.71
CA CYS A 132 9.61 7.08 -13.91
C CYS A 132 8.20 7.61 -13.58
N ASN A 133 7.54 7.03 -12.57
CA ASN A 133 6.16 7.36 -12.22
C ASN A 133 6.01 7.93 -10.82
N ARG A 134 6.81 7.48 -9.84
CA ARG A 134 6.70 7.88 -8.43
C ARG A 134 7.67 8.99 -8.11
N ILE A 135 7.20 10.21 -8.28
CA ILE A 135 7.95 11.45 -8.04
C ILE A 135 7.35 12.23 -6.87
N ASP A 136 8.18 12.99 -6.17
CA ASP A 136 7.73 13.90 -5.12
C ASP A 136 7.17 15.22 -5.69
N ALA A 137 6.77 16.14 -4.81
CA ALA A 137 6.25 17.45 -5.20
C ALA A 137 7.29 18.31 -5.96
N ALA A 138 8.59 18.05 -5.77
CA ALA A 138 9.68 18.70 -6.50
C ALA A 138 10.06 17.96 -7.81
N ARG A 139 9.26 16.99 -8.24
CA ARG A 139 9.46 16.12 -9.41
C ARG A 139 10.77 15.30 -9.36
N LYS A 140 11.24 14.99 -8.17
CA LYS A 140 12.40 14.11 -7.96
C LYS A 140 11.93 12.68 -7.71
N GLY A 141 12.69 11.70 -8.22
CA GLY A 141 12.46 10.29 -7.95
C GLY A 141 12.56 9.97 -6.46
N THR A 142 11.81 8.99 -6.01
CA THR A 142 11.66 8.67 -4.58
C THR A 142 12.23 7.30 -4.20
N PHE A 143 12.73 6.52 -5.15
CA PHE A 143 13.22 5.16 -4.95
C PHE A 143 14.17 5.01 -3.75
N GLY A 144 15.24 5.83 -3.69
CA GLY A 144 16.23 5.71 -2.61
C GLY A 144 15.64 5.95 -1.23
N ARG A 145 14.71 6.89 -1.10
CA ARG A 145 14.02 7.20 0.16
C ARG A 145 13.10 6.05 0.59
N VAL A 146 12.38 5.45 -0.37
CA VAL A 146 11.49 4.31 -0.09
C VAL A 146 12.29 3.07 0.33
N VAL A 147 13.37 2.75 -0.38
CA VAL A 147 14.24 1.62 0.00
C VAL A 147 14.85 1.84 1.38
N HIS A 148 15.29 3.05 1.70
CA HIS A 148 15.79 3.39 3.03
C HIS A 148 14.72 3.21 4.13
N ALA A 149 13.47 3.62 3.87
CA ALA A 149 12.35 3.39 4.78
C ALA A 149 12.10 1.89 5.03
N ILE A 150 12.22 1.05 4.00
CA ILE A 150 12.11 -0.40 4.16
C ILE A 150 13.25 -0.92 5.04
N GLU A 151 14.49 -0.48 4.83
CA GLU A 151 15.65 -0.87 5.65
C GLU A 151 15.48 -0.46 7.13
N ILE A 152 14.84 0.70 7.40
CA ILE A 152 14.46 1.09 8.77
C ILE A 152 13.45 0.10 9.35
N MET A 153 12.38 -0.21 8.62
CA MET A 153 11.35 -1.15 9.08
C MET A 153 11.91 -2.56 9.34
N GLU A 154 12.81 -3.04 8.48
CA GLU A 154 13.50 -4.34 8.69
C GLU A 154 14.29 -4.37 9.99
N ARG A 155 15.03 -3.29 10.31
CA ARG A 155 15.77 -3.19 11.58
C ARG A 155 14.88 -3.25 12.81
N HIS A 156 13.65 -2.74 12.71
CA HIS A 156 12.65 -2.77 13.80
C HIS A 156 11.77 -4.02 13.79
N GLY A 157 11.93 -4.94 12.84
CA GLY A 157 11.12 -6.15 12.73
C GLY A 157 9.66 -5.90 12.36
N VAL A 158 9.39 -4.85 11.60
CA VAL A 158 8.03 -4.53 11.11
C VAL A 158 7.61 -5.49 10.02
N ASP A 159 6.39 -6.02 10.10
CA ASP A 159 5.79 -6.79 9.03
C ASP A 159 5.40 -5.89 7.86
N TYR A 160 5.93 -6.16 6.67
CA TYR A 160 5.61 -5.38 5.48
C TYR A 160 5.42 -6.21 4.23
N ASN A 161 4.71 -5.65 3.28
CA ASN A 161 4.63 -6.14 1.91
C ASN A 161 4.90 -5.03 0.90
N ILE A 162 5.46 -5.41 -0.24
CA ILE A 162 5.67 -4.50 -1.36
C ILE A 162 4.42 -4.45 -2.22
N LEU A 163 3.94 -3.23 -2.49
CA LEU A 163 2.84 -2.97 -3.40
C LEU A 163 3.36 -2.27 -4.66
N THR A 164 3.23 -2.96 -5.79
CA THR A 164 3.69 -2.51 -7.10
C THR A 164 2.50 -2.26 -8.02
N VAL A 165 2.47 -1.12 -8.69
CA VAL A 165 1.48 -0.85 -9.75
C VAL A 165 1.98 -1.41 -11.09
N ILE A 166 1.16 -2.24 -11.72
CA ILE A 166 1.45 -2.83 -13.03
C ILE A 166 1.17 -1.78 -14.09
N THR A 167 2.23 -1.17 -14.61
CA THR A 167 2.19 -0.26 -15.76
C THR A 167 2.83 -0.91 -16.98
N LYS A 168 2.75 -0.26 -18.12
CA LYS A 168 3.50 -0.66 -19.32
C LYS A 168 5.00 -0.84 -19.04
N ASN A 169 5.60 0.02 -18.21
CA ASN A 169 7.02 -0.06 -17.86
C ASN A 169 7.31 -1.23 -16.91
N THR A 170 6.43 -1.49 -15.94
CA THR A 170 6.50 -2.66 -15.06
C THR A 170 6.48 -3.95 -15.87
N VAL A 171 5.56 -4.08 -16.84
CA VAL A 171 5.47 -5.28 -17.70
C VAL A 171 6.75 -5.50 -18.51
N ARG A 172 7.31 -4.42 -19.08
CA ARG A 172 8.53 -4.51 -19.90
C ARG A 172 9.76 -4.91 -19.08
N SER A 173 9.81 -4.50 -17.82
CA SER A 173 10.96 -4.68 -16.93
C SER A 173 10.73 -5.77 -15.88
N TYR A 174 9.66 -6.57 -15.98
CA TYR A 174 9.22 -7.46 -14.90
C TYR A 174 10.32 -8.42 -14.42
N ARG A 175 11.09 -9.03 -15.34
CA ARG A 175 12.20 -9.93 -14.97
C ARG A 175 13.28 -9.21 -14.14
N ALA A 176 13.59 -7.96 -14.46
CA ALA A 176 14.54 -7.17 -13.69
C ALA A 176 13.98 -6.79 -12.31
N ILE A 177 12.69 -6.45 -12.25
CA ILE A 177 11.97 -6.17 -10.99
C ILE A 177 11.97 -7.40 -10.08
N HIS A 178 11.59 -8.55 -10.63
CA HIS A 178 11.59 -9.82 -9.91
C HIS A 178 12.96 -10.17 -9.35
N SER A 179 14.02 -10.08 -10.17
CA SER A 179 15.39 -10.32 -9.74
C SER A 179 15.84 -9.33 -8.65
N PHE A 180 15.44 -8.06 -8.77
CA PHE A 180 15.72 -7.04 -7.76
C PHE A 180 15.02 -7.36 -6.43
N PHE A 181 13.74 -7.69 -6.44
CA PHE A 181 12.98 -8.03 -5.24
C PHE A 181 13.55 -9.28 -4.57
N LYS A 182 13.89 -10.29 -5.35
CA LYS A 182 14.56 -11.51 -4.83
C LYS A 182 15.90 -11.19 -4.16
N LYS A 183 16.75 -10.39 -4.82
CA LYS A 183 18.05 -9.97 -4.28
C LYS A 183 17.93 -9.17 -2.97
N LYS A 184 16.88 -8.34 -2.86
CA LYS A 184 16.59 -7.54 -1.66
C LYS A 184 15.85 -8.34 -0.56
N GLY A 185 15.38 -9.55 -0.84
CA GLY A 185 14.61 -10.34 0.12
C GLY A 185 13.17 -9.87 0.30
N PHE A 186 12.62 -9.09 -0.63
CA PHE A 186 11.24 -8.62 -0.58
C PHE A 186 10.26 -9.74 -0.91
N ARG A 187 9.97 -10.59 0.06
CA ARG A 187 9.27 -11.86 -0.12
C ARG A 187 7.76 -11.73 -0.30
N TYR A 188 7.14 -10.68 0.24
CA TYR A 188 5.69 -10.49 0.18
C TYR A 188 5.37 -9.41 -0.85
N GLN A 189 4.73 -9.80 -1.95
CA GLN A 189 4.51 -8.94 -3.09
C GLN A 189 3.02 -8.90 -3.47
N GLN A 190 2.52 -7.70 -3.70
CA GLN A 190 1.21 -7.44 -4.24
C GLN A 190 1.33 -6.57 -5.49
N PHE A 191 0.83 -7.05 -6.61
CA PHE A 191 0.80 -6.32 -7.86
C PHE A 191 -0.63 -5.88 -8.18
N ILE A 192 -0.82 -4.61 -8.50
CA ILE A 192 -2.13 -4.01 -8.78
C ILE A 192 -2.14 -3.46 -10.21
N PRO A 193 -3.12 -3.84 -11.05
CA PRO A 193 -3.27 -3.26 -12.38
C PRO A 193 -3.42 -1.74 -12.32
N CYS A 194 -2.68 -1.02 -13.16
CA CYS A 194 -2.84 0.42 -13.33
C CYS A 194 -4.19 0.71 -13.98
N LEU A 195 -4.86 1.73 -13.48
CA LEU A 195 -6.09 2.27 -14.07
C LEU A 195 -5.77 3.53 -14.86
N ASP A 196 -6.36 3.65 -16.05
CA ASP A 196 -6.34 4.91 -16.78
C ASP A 196 -7.27 5.94 -16.11
N PRO A 197 -7.02 7.25 -16.30
CA PRO A 197 -7.89 8.28 -15.76
C PRO A 197 -9.34 8.12 -16.26
N LEU A 198 -10.29 8.45 -15.39
CA LEU A 198 -11.70 8.48 -15.76
C LEU A 198 -11.93 9.52 -16.89
N GLU A 199 -12.82 9.19 -17.81
CA GLU A 199 -13.22 10.09 -18.92
C GLU A 199 -12.11 10.35 -19.98
N GLU A 200 -10.96 9.67 -19.89
CA GLU A 200 -9.91 9.72 -20.89
C GLU A 200 -9.87 8.44 -21.76
N GLU A 201 -9.20 8.53 -22.89
CA GLU A 201 -9.02 7.39 -23.80
C GLU A 201 -8.19 6.29 -23.11
N ARG A 202 -8.72 5.07 -23.08
CA ARG A 202 -8.03 3.91 -22.52
C ARG A 202 -6.80 3.57 -23.35
N GLY A 203 -5.68 3.33 -22.68
CA GLY A 203 -4.42 3.03 -23.36
C GLY A 203 -3.64 4.27 -23.82
N GLY A 204 -4.19 5.48 -23.65
CA GLY A 204 -3.63 6.73 -24.16
C GLY A 204 -2.43 7.29 -23.42
N LYS A 205 -2.12 6.81 -22.22
CA LYS A 205 -0.99 7.32 -21.42
C LYS A 205 0.27 6.49 -21.59
N ASN A 206 1.41 7.10 -21.30
CA ASN A 206 2.71 6.41 -21.36
C ASN A 206 2.84 5.25 -20.37
N TRP A 207 2.03 5.25 -19.31
CA TRP A 207 1.98 4.19 -18.29
C TRP A 207 0.83 3.23 -18.47
N SER A 208 -0.12 3.49 -19.35
CA SER A 208 -1.36 2.70 -19.52
C SER A 208 -1.06 1.21 -19.64
N LEU A 209 -1.89 0.43 -18.99
CA LEU A 209 -1.87 -1.02 -19.04
C LEU A 209 -2.99 -1.52 -19.98
N THR A 210 -2.61 -2.00 -21.18
CA THR A 210 -3.59 -2.60 -22.08
C THR A 210 -3.87 -4.06 -21.72
N PRO A 211 -4.98 -4.67 -22.19
CA PRO A 211 -5.26 -6.08 -21.96
C PRO A 211 -4.12 -7.02 -22.40
N GLU A 212 -3.48 -6.73 -23.55
CA GLU A 212 -2.37 -7.53 -24.09
C GLU A 212 -1.12 -7.41 -23.19
N LEU A 213 -0.86 -6.23 -22.66
CA LEU A 213 0.23 -6.03 -21.69
C LEU A 213 -0.07 -6.74 -20.38
N PHE A 214 -1.32 -6.73 -19.92
CA PHE A 214 -1.71 -7.43 -18.70
C PHE A 214 -1.62 -8.94 -18.86
N GLU A 215 -2.07 -9.48 -20.00
CA GLU A 215 -1.88 -10.89 -20.36
C GLU A 215 -0.39 -11.27 -20.35
N LYS A 216 0.46 -10.46 -20.99
CA LYS A 216 1.91 -10.67 -20.99
C LYS A 216 2.48 -10.66 -19.56
N TYR A 217 2.02 -9.75 -18.71
CA TYR A 217 2.42 -9.71 -17.31
C TYR A 217 2.04 -11.01 -16.59
N LEU A 218 0.77 -11.44 -16.70
CA LEU A 218 0.29 -12.63 -16.03
C LEU A 218 1.08 -13.88 -16.43
N LYS A 219 1.36 -14.08 -17.72
CA LYS A 219 2.14 -15.22 -18.21
C LYS A 219 3.57 -15.19 -17.65
N GLN A 220 4.30 -14.09 -17.84
CA GLN A 220 5.70 -14.03 -17.39
C GLN A 220 5.86 -14.06 -15.87
N SER A 221 4.90 -13.52 -15.13
CA SER A 221 4.95 -13.53 -13.66
C SER A 221 4.57 -14.91 -13.10
N PHE A 222 3.63 -15.60 -13.75
CA PHE A 222 3.28 -16.96 -13.39
C PHE A 222 4.43 -17.93 -13.64
N ASP A 223 5.08 -17.86 -14.81
CA ASP A 223 6.19 -18.74 -15.14
C ASP A 223 7.30 -18.65 -14.08
N LEU A 224 7.73 -17.41 -13.74
CA LEU A 224 8.78 -17.20 -12.72
C LEU A 224 8.33 -17.66 -11.33
N TRP A 225 7.10 -17.33 -10.93
CA TRP A 225 6.56 -17.76 -9.65
C TRP A 225 6.46 -19.29 -9.55
N TYR A 226 6.03 -19.95 -10.62
CA TYR A 226 5.92 -21.42 -10.68
C TYR A 226 7.30 -22.10 -10.65
N GLU A 227 8.26 -21.61 -11.44
CA GLU A 227 9.64 -22.11 -11.43
C GLU A 227 10.24 -22.03 -10.02
N GLU A 228 10.06 -20.92 -9.30
CA GLU A 228 10.54 -20.75 -7.92
C GLU A 228 9.80 -21.64 -6.93
N ALA A 229 8.49 -21.79 -7.07
CA ALA A 229 7.70 -22.68 -6.22
C ALA A 229 8.17 -24.13 -6.36
N MET A 230 8.45 -24.59 -7.59
CA MET A 230 8.98 -25.93 -7.84
C MET A 230 10.41 -26.11 -7.34
N ALA A 231 11.20 -25.05 -7.29
CA ALA A 231 12.56 -25.06 -6.73
C ALA A 231 12.59 -24.93 -5.19
N GLY A 232 11.45 -24.75 -4.53
CA GLY A 232 11.35 -24.58 -3.07
C GLY A 232 11.78 -23.20 -2.57
N ASP A 233 11.96 -22.22 -3.45
CA ASP A 233 12.34 -20.82 -3.11
C ASP A 233 11.23 -19.83 -3.50
N LYS A 234 9.99 -20.17 -3.19
CA LYS A 234 8.81 -19.41 -3.55
C LYS A 234 8.77 -18.05 -2.87
N GLN A 235 8.56 -17.01 -3.68
CA GLN A 235 8.13 -15.69 -3.21
C GLN A 235 6.60 -15.67 -3.10
N TYR A 236 6.05 -15.01 -2.07
CA TYR A 236 4.61 -14.83 -1.95
C TYR A 236 4.14 -13.79 -2.97
N HIS A 237 3.37 -14.24 -3.94
CA HIS A 237 2.73 -13.39 -4.95
C HIS A 237 1.22 -13.43 -4.74
N ARG A 238 0.67 -12.40 -4.11
CA ARG A 238 -0.72 -12.38 -3.61
C ARG A 238 -1.75 -12.87 -4.62
N TYR A 239 -1.60 -12.54 -5.90
CA TYR A 239 -2.55 -12.95 -6.93
C TYR A 239 -2.57 -14.48 -7.12
N PHE A 240 -1.41 -15.09 -7.30
CA PHE A 240 -1.32 -16.54 -7.54
C PHE A 240 -1.55 -17.36 -6.27
N ASP A 241 -1.02 -16.90 -5.14
CA ASP A 241 -1.24 -17.57 -3.87
C ASP A 241 -2.71 -17.60 -3.48
N ASN A 242 -3.46 -16.51 -3.71
CA ASN A 242 -4.90 -16.49 -3.47
C ASN A 242 -5.68 -17.43 -4.41
N LEU A 243 -5.26 -17.59 -5.67
CA LEU A 243 -5.89 -18.55 -6.60
C LEU A 243 -5.71 -20.01 -6.16
N LEU A 244 -4.60 -20.34 -5.47
CA LEU A 244 -4.39 -21.70 -4.94
C LEU A 244 -5.23 -21.98 -3.68
N CYS A 245 -5.69 -20.94 -2.97
CA CYS A 245 -6.49 -21.07 -1.75
C CYS A 245 -8.01 -21.12 -2.04
N MET A 246 -8.43 -21.02 -3.29
CA MET A 246 -9.85 -21.12 -3.72
C MET A 246 -10.22 -22.56 -4.07
#